data_9ff27ca0ecefc8db2391d838aae41e90
#
_entry.id   9ff27ca0ecefc8db2391d838aae41e90
#
_cell.length_a   1.000
_cell.length_b   1.000
_cell.length_c   1.000
_cell.angle_alpha   90.00
_cell.angle_beta   90.00
_cell.angle_gamma   90.00
#
_symmetry.space_group_name_H-M   'P 1'
#
loop_
_entity.id
_entity.type
_entity.pdbx_description
1 polymer ?
#
loop_
_entity_poly.entity_id
_entity_poly.type
_entity_poly.pdbx_seq_one_letter_code
_entity_poly.pdbx_strand_id
1 'polypeptide(L)'
;MRPSPMVESFGCATNGKCVYADGFDTYLRENIQTAQAIIIAFTIKDHSMGSRFKMYDDRQFCNGHRTVTMGKPFGYIISGDYRAEKNLQTIIEGRAEVGANFLAGIATDEKDTDRSIDTLAAKIVYAAEHHYVQPSNFLGVGGMKIFRDLIWLMQGMMKADHKFYKSHGQYDFPQKKCGTMMKMYLVGALMSNEKLMKKAGNKVKEGMIAPYIKALEK
;
A
#
# COMPACT_ATOMS: atom_id res chain seq x y z
N MET A 1 -13.06 -6.36 14.50
CA MET A 1 -11.77 -7.07 14.70
C MET A 1 -10.67 -6.03 14.89
N ARG A 2 -9.78 -6.17 15.87
CA ARG A 2 -8.60 -5.28 16.02
C ARG A 2 -7.38 -6.02 15.47
N PRO A 3 -6.71 -5.51 14.44
CA PRO A 3 -5.51 -6.15 13.92
C PRO A 3 -4.35 -6.07 14.93
N SER A 4 -3.54 -7.11 14.97
CA SER A 4 -2.28 -7.08 15.74
C SER A 4 -1.28 -6.10 15.10
N PRO A 5 -0.34 -5.50 15.85
CA PRO A 5 0.70 -4.65 15.28
C PRO A 5 1.49 -5.37 14.18
N MET A 6 1.92 -4.64 13.16
CA MET A 6 2.69 -5.23 12.06
C MET A 6 4.06 -5.73 12.53
N VAL A 7 4.44 -6.93 12.06
CA VAL A 7 5.80 -7.46 12.13
C VAL A 7 6.33 -7.61 10.71
N GLU A 8 7.45 -6.98 10.41
CA GLU A 8 8.09 -7.04 9.10
C GLU A 8 8.74 -8.42 8.88
N SER A 9 7.96 -9.36 8.31
CA SER A 9 8.44 -10.74 8.08
C SER A 9 8.82 -11.03 6.64
N PHE A 10 8.54 -10.15 5.70
CA PHE A 10 8.67 -10.34 4.24
C PHE A 10 7.87 -11.53 3.66
N GLY A 11 7.23 -12.33 4.50
CA GLY A 11 6.48 -13.51 4.07
C GLY A 11 5.36 -13.19 3.07
N CYS A 12 4.69 -12.06 3.23
CA CYS A 12 3.65 -11.62 2.30
C CYS A 12 4.17 -11.34 0.88
N ALA A 13 5.38 -10.83 0.73
CA ALA A 13 6.00 -10.61 -0.58
C ALA A 13 6.52 -11.93 -1.19
N THR A 14 6.97 -12.88 -0.36
CA THR A 14 7.57 -14.14 -0.80
C THR A 14 6.53 -15.18 -1.18
N ASN A 15 5.57 -15.46 -0.29
CA ASN A 15 4.58 -16.54 -0.45
C ASN A 15 3.13 -16.06 -0.49
N GLY A 16 2.89 -14.75 -0.33
CA GLY A 16 1.56 -14.15 -0.36
C GLY A 16 0.74 -14.31 0.92
N LYS A 17 1.32 -14.87 1.98
CA LYS A 17 0.62 -15.16 3.23
C LYS A 17 1.02 -14.18 4.33
N CYS A 18 0.05 -13.76 5.14
CA CYS A 18 0.31 -12.99 6.35
C CYS A 18 0.95 -13.90 7.42
N VAL A 19 1.88 -13.35 8.20
CA VAL A 19 2.49 -14.06 9.32
C VAL A 19 1.51 -14.22 10.51
N TYR A 20 0.51 -13.36 10.57
CA TYR A 20 -0.51 -13.42 11.59
C TYR A 20 -1.66 -14.33 11.18
N ALA A 21 -2.12 -15.15 12.12
CA ALA A 21 -3.29 -16.02 11.98
C ALA A 21 -4.52 -15.45 12.71
N ASP A 22 -4.70 -14.12 12.67
CA ASP A 22 -5.80 -13.42 13.33
C ASP A 22 -7.02 -13.18 12.42
N GLY A 23 -6.98 -13.68 11.19
CA GLY A 23 -8.07 -13.58 10.21
C GLY A 23 -8.21 -12.19 9.57
N PHE A 24 -7.38 -11.22 9.93
CA PHE A 24 -7.48 -9.87 9.39
C PHE A 24 -7.20 -9.82 7.88
N ASP A 25 -6.20 -10.54 7.40
CA ASP A 25 -5.85 -10.59 5.97
C ASP A 25 -6.95 -11.24 5.14
N THR A 26 -7.63 -12.26 5.65
CA THR A 26 -8.80 -12.88 5.03
C THR A 26 -9.95 -11.87 4.96
N TYR A 27 -10.28 -11.22 6.08
CA TYR A 27 -11.32 -10.20 6.11
C TYR A 27 -11.04 -9.05 5.13
N LEU A 28 -9.80 -8.55 5.10
CA LEU A 28 -9.39 -7.49 4.19
C LEU A 28 -9.61 -7.88 2.72
N ARG A 29 -9.20 -9.09 2.34
CA ARG A 29 -9.31 -9.59 0.96
C ARG A 29 -10.76 -9.86 0.54
N GLU A 30 -11.56 -10.44 1.40
CA GLU A 30 -12.91 -10.88 1.07
C GLU A 30 -13.96 -9.76 1.18
N ASN A 31 -13.75 -8.78 2.05
CA ASN A 31 -14.76 -7.75 2.32
C ASN A 31 -14.34 -6.35 1.85
N ILE A 32 -13.09 -5.96 2.06
CA ILE A 32 -12.65 -4.58 1.72
C ILE A 32 -12.13 -4.51 0.29
N GLN A 33 -11.26 -5.43 -0.09
CA GLN A 33 -10.62 -5.39 -1.41
C GLN A 33 -11.56 -5.79 -2.55
N THR A 34 -12.68 -6.44 -2.26
CA THR A 34 -13.73 -6.76 -3.25
C THR A 34 -14.72 -5.62 -3.46
N ALA A 35 -14.78 -4.64 -2.57
CA ALA A 35 -15.67 -3.49 -2.70
C ALA A 35 -15.40 -2.71 -4.00
N GLN A 36 -16.45 -2.12 -4.58
CA GLN A 36 -16.36 -1.28 -5.78
C GLN A 36 -15.70 0.08 -5.50
N ALA A 37 -15.84 0.58 -4.28
CA ALA A 37 -15.22 1.82 -3.80
C ALA A 37 -14.84 1.67 -2.33
N ILE A 38 -13.92 2.51 -1.86
CA ILE A 38 -13.46 2.48 -0.46
C ILE A 38 -13.59 3.89 0.12
N ILE A 39 -14.34 4.01 1.22
CA ILE A 39 -14.44 5.25 1.98
C ILE A 39 -13.78 5.04 3.34
N ILE A 40 -12.87 5.93 3.69
CA ILE A 40 -12.12 5.88 4.94
C ILE A 40 -12.56 7.03 5.83
N ALA A 41 -13.05 6.71 7.02
CA ALA A 41 -13.48 7.71 8.00
C ALA A 41 -12.56 7.70 9.22
N PHE A 42 -12.08 8.86 9.64
CA PHE A 42 -11.28 9.02 10.84
C PHE A 42 -11.33 10.44 11.40
N THR A 43 -10.91 10.58 12.67
CA THR A 43 -10.67 11.88 13.31
C THR A 43 -9.17 12.15 13.32
N ILE A 44 -8.78 13.39 12.97
CA ILE A 44 -7.38 13.83 13.05
C ILE A 44 -6.92 13.75 14.49
N LYS A 45 -5.79 13.10 14.72
CA LYS A 45 -5.08 13.03 16.00
C LYS A 45 -3.58 13.17 15.77
N ASP A 46 -2.93 13.98 16.59
CA ASP A 46 -1.49 14.23 16.51
C ASP A 46 -1.05 14.58 15.06
N HIS A 47 -1.76 15.50 14.43
CA HIS A 47 -1.52 15.95 13.05
C HIS A 47 -1.63 14.86 11.99
N SER A 48 -2.29 13.72 12.30
CA SER A 48 -2.40 12.57 11.39
C SER A 48 -3.69 11.77 11.60
N MET A 49 -3.75 10.60 11.00
CA MET A 49 -4.91 9.70 10.98
C MET A 49 -5.14 8.94 12.29
N GLY A 50 -4.28 9.13 13.29
CA GLY A 50 -4.34 8.44 14.57
C GLY A 50 -3.87 6.98 14.51
N SER A 51 -3.56 6.42 15.67
CA SER A 51 -2.95 5.10 15.81
C SER A 51 -3.82 3.94 15.32
N ARG A 52 -5.14 4.04 15.42
CA ARG A 52 -6.06 3.00 14.95
C ARG A 52 -6.02 2.85 13.44
N PHE A 53 -6.04 3.99 12.74
CA PHE A 53 -5.91 3.97 11.28
C PHE A 53 -4.52 3.50 10.87
N LYS A 54 -3.48 3.98 11.53
CA LYS A 54 -2.10 3.54 11.26
C LYS A 54 -1.95 2.02 11.39
N MET A 55 -2.58 1.42 12.41
CA MET A 55 -2.57 -0.02 12.59
C MET A 55 -3.29 -0.77 11.44
N TYR A 56 -4.44 -0.25 10.98
CA TYR A 56 -5.13 -0.79 9.80
C TYR A 56 -4.24 -0.69 8.56
N ASP A 57 -3.66 0.47 8.36
CA ASP A 57 -2.82 0.79 7.23
C ASP A 57 -1.56 -0.10 7.14
N ASP A 58 -0.85 -0.25 8.24
CA ASP A 58 0.30 -1.16 8.32
C ASP A 58 -0.08 -2.61 8.01
N ARG A 59 -1.26 -3.03 8.45
CA ARG A 59 -1.72 -4.40 8.20
C ARG A 59 -2.12 -4.65 6.73
N GLN A 60 -2.33 -3.61 5.92
CA GLN A 60 -2.48 -3.76 4.47
C GLN A 60 -1.22 -4.30 3.79
N PHE A 61 -0.05 -4.19 4.42
CA PHE A 61 1.18 -4.85 3.95
C PHE A 61 1.11 -6.38 3.92
N CYS A 62 0.03 -7.01 4.41
CA CYS A 62 -0.25 -8.42 4.12
C CYS A 62 -0.37 -8.71 2.62
N ASN A 63 -0.58 -7.69 1.80
CA ASN A 63 -0.56 -7.76 0.35
C ASN A 63 0.85 -7.64 -0.24
N GLY A 64 1.89 -7.39 0.57
CA GLY A 64 3.20 -7.02 0.07
C GLY A 64 3.14 -5.71 -0.71
N HIS A 65 3.72 -5.68 -1.89
CA HIS A 65 3.69 -4.51 -2.77
C HIS A 65 2.64 -4.64 -3.90
N ARG A 66 1.69 -5.58 -3.77
CA ARG A 66 0.64 -5.79 -4.75
C ARG A 66 -0.41 -4.69 -4.67
N THR A 67 -0.68 -4.05 -5.77
CA THR A 67 -1.63 -2.94 -5.90
C THR A 67 -3.06 -3.47 -6.10
N VAL A 68 -3.55 -4.25 -5.14
CA VAL A 68 -4.82 -5.00 -5.23
C VAL A 68 -6.06 -4.12 -5.31
N THR A 69 -5.97 -2.84 -4.94
CA THR A 69 -7.06 -1.87 -5.02
C THR A 69 -6.86 -0.84 -6.15
N MET A 70 -5.88 -1.09 -7.04
CA MET A 70 -5.59 -0.17 -8.14
C MET A 70 -6.85 0.11 -8.98
N GLY A 71 -7.03 1.39 -9.32
CA GLY A 71 -8.13 1.88 -10.13
C GLY A 71 -9.46 2.08 -9.40
N LYS A 72 -9.58 1.69 -8.12
CA LYS A 72 -10.84 1.88 -7.37
C LYS A 72 -11.03 3.33 -6.95
N PRO A 73 -12.29 3.82 -6.91
CA PRO A 73 -12.60 5.09 -6.29
C PRO A 73 -12.36 5.05 -4.78
N PHE A 74 -11.71 6.11 -4.27
CA PHE A 74 -11.49 6.33 -2.85
C PHE A 74 -12.13 7.64 -2.41
N GLY A 75 -12.64 7.67 -1.19
CA GLY A 75 -13.12 8.86 -0.52
C GLY A 75 -12.69 8.89 0.94
N TYR A 76 -12.71 10.09 1.52
CA TYR A 76 -12.39 10.27 2.93
C TYR A 76 -13.46 11.11 3.61
N ILE A 77 -13.79 10.73 4.85
CA ILE A 77 -14.62 11.53 5.77
C ILE A 77 -13.73 11.82 6.98
N ILE A 78 -13.40 13.08 7.17
CA ILE A 78 -12.38 13.50 8.14
C ILE A 78 -12.97 14.50 9.10
N SER A 79 -12.90 14.19 10.39
CA SER A 79 -13.24 15.11 11.48
C SER A 79 -11.97 15.81 11.99
N GLY A 80 -12.02 17.14 12.10
CA GLY A 80 -10.94 18.01 12.54
C GLY A 80 -10.43 18.94 11.44
N ASP A 81 -9.49 19.81 11.77
CA ASP A 81 -8.96 20.84 10.86
C ASP A 81 -8.05 20.24 9.77
N TYR A 82 -8.69 19.63 8.78
CA TYR A 82 -7.97 19.01 7.66
C TYR A 82 -7.17 20.02 6.83
N ARG A 83 -7.61 21.27 6.73
CA ARG A 83 -6.95 22.29 5.92
C ARG A 83 -5.59 22.71 6.48
N ALA A 84 -5.41 22.62 7.79
CA ALA A 84 -4.13 22.87 8.44
C ALA A 84 -3.12 21.74 8.26
N GLU A 85 -3.56 20.52 7.96
CA GLU A 85 -2.74 19.31 7.95
C GLU A 85 -2.14 19.00 6.58
N LYS A 86 -1.14 19.78 6.16
CA LYS A 86 -0.50 19.64 4.83
C LYS A 86 0.15 18.27 4.60
N ASN A 87 0.79 17.71 5.62
CA ASN A 87 1.39 16.38 5.51
C ASN A 87 0.33 15.30 5.29
N LEU A 88 -0.81 15.41 5.98
CA LEU A 88 -1.93 14.47 5.81
C LEU A 88 -2.54 14.57 4.40
N GLN A 89 -2.69 15.79 3.87
CA GLN A 89 -3.12 16.02 2.48
C GLN A 89 -2.19 15.31 1.50
N THR A 90 -0.88 15.53 1.64
CA THR A 90 0.15 14.91 0.78
C THR A 90 0.11 13.38 0.85
N ILE A 91 -0.09 12.80 2.04
CA ILE A 91 -0.19 11.34 2.21
C ILE A 91 -1.42 10.79 1.49
N ILE A 92 -2.58 11.42 1.65
CA ILE A 92 -3.84 10.98 1.02
C ILE A 92 -3.73 11.05 -0.50
N GLU A 93 -3.27 12.18 -1.03
CA GLU A 93 -3.09 12.38 -2.47
C GLU A 93 -2.05 11.41 -3.04
N GLY A 94 -0.88 11.32 -2.44
CA GLY A 94 0.20 10.44 -2.90
C GLY A 94 -0.19 8.97 -2.93
N ARG A 95 -0.99 8.52 -1.98
CA ARG A 95 -1.52 7.14 -1.96
C ARG A 95 -2.50 6.90 -3.10
N ALA A 96 -3.43 7.82 -3.31
CA ALA A 96 -4.38 7.72 -4.41
C ALA A 96 -3.65 7.68 -5.76
N GLU A 97 -2.67 8.54 -5.96
CA GLU A 97 -1.90 8.63 -7.21
C GLU A 97 -1.08 7.37 -7.48
N VAL A 98 -0.33 6.87 -6.50
CA VAL A 98 0.47 5.64 -6.64
C VAL A 98 -0.41 4.42 -6.86
N GLY A 99 -1.58 4.38 -6.23
CA GLY A 99 -2.58 3.33 -6.41
C GLY A 99 -3.36 3.43 -7.72
N ALA A 100 -3.15 4.48 -8.54
CA ALA A 100 -4.01 4.83 -9.67
C ALA A 100 -5.50 4.86 -9.28
N ASN A 101 -5.78 5.29 -8.04
CA ASN A 101 -7.11 5.38 -7.49
C ASN A 101 -7.71 6.75 -7.79
N PHE A 102 -8.98 6.79 -8.12
CA PHE A 102 -9.71 8.04 -8.21
C PHE A 102 -10.02 8.57 -6.80
N LEU A 103 -9.37 9.64 -6.39
CA LEU A 103 -9.70 10.36 -5.16
C LEU A 103 -10.96 11.20 -5.42
N ALA A 104 -12.13 10.64 -5.12
CA ALA A 104 -13.43 11.25 -5.40
C ALA A 104 -13.64 12.52 -4.58
N GLY A 105 -13.08 12.61 -3.39
CA GLY A 105 -13.12 13.79 -2.55
C GLY A 105 -12.89 13.49 -1.08
N ILE A 106 -12.92 14.57 -0.33
CA ILE A 106 -12.76 14.56 1.14
C ILE A 106 -13.91 15.38 1.70
N ALA A 107 -14.75 14.75 2.52
CA ALA A 107 -15.76 15.41 3.31
C ALA A 107 -15.22 15.71 4.71
N THR A 108 -15.45 16.92 5.22
CA THR A 108 -14.97 17.35 6.55
C THR A 108 -16.13 17.90 7.39
N ASP A 109 -15.92 18.00 8.68
CA ASP A 109 -16.85 18.63 9.63
C ASP A 109 -16.63 20.15 9.83
N GLU A 110 -15.81 20.78 8.98
CA GLU A 110 -15.50 22.20 9.10
C GLU A 110 -16.66 23.11 8.66
N LYS A 111 -17.20 22.90 7.46
CA LYS A 111 -18.33 23.67 6.89
C LYS A 111 -19.12 22.83 5.91
N ASP A 112 -20.43 23.08 5.86
CA ASP A 112 -21.34 22.42 4.92
C ASP A 112 -21.14 20.90 4.84
N THR A 113 -21.05 20.27 6.01
CA THR A 113 -20.72 18.84 6.17
C THR A 113 -21.63 17.96 5.33
N ASP A 114 -22.95 18.15 5.40
CA ASP A 114 -23.91 17.34 4.66
C ASP A 114 -23.69 17.47 3.14
N ARG A 115 -23.52 18.69 2.65
CA ARG A 115 -23.24 18.94 1.23
C ARG A 115 -21.92 18.33 0.78
N SER A 116 -20.89 18.33 1.63
CA SER A 116 -19.61 17.72 1.30
C SER A 116 -19.70 16.19 1.24
N ILE A 117 -20.49 15.58 2.11
CA ILE A 117 -20.80 14.15 2.10
C ILE A 117 -21.62 13.78 0.86
N ASP A 118 -22.67 14.54 0.55
CA ASP A 118 -23.50 14.31 -0.65
C ASP A 118 -22.67 14.40 -1.93
N THR A 119 -21.80 15.40 -2.00
CA THR A 119 -20.88 15.57 -3.15
C THR A 119 -19.91 14.41 -3.27
N LEU A 120 -19.34 13.94 -2.16
CA LEU A 120 -18.47 12.78 -2.13
C LEU A 120 -19.22 11.52 -2.59
N ALA A 121 -20.42 11.29 -2.05
CA ALA A 121 -21.27 10.16 -2.40
C ALA A 121 -21.61 10.16 -3.90
N ALA A 122 -22.04 11.29 -4.44
CA ALA A 122 -22.37 11.43 -5.87
C ALA A 122 -21.18 11.10 -6.78
N LYS A 123 -19.97 11.57 -6.43
CA LYS A 123 -18.74 11.26 -7.19
C LYS A 123 -18.33 9.80 -7.11
N ILE A 124 -18.47 9.18 -5.94
CA ILE A 124 -18.18 7.74 -5.75
C ILE A 124 -19.16 6.90 -6.58
N VAL A 125 -20.45 7.19 -6.50
CA VAL A 125 -21.48 6.47 -7.26
C VAL A 125 -21.22 6.62 -8.76
N TYR A 126 -21.02 7.85 -9.24
CA TYR A 126 -20.70 8.11 -10.64
C TYR A 126 -19.47 7.30 -11.11
N ALA A 127 -18.38 7.34 -10.35
CA ALA A 127 -17.17 6.62 -10.70
C ALA A 127 -17.37 5.10 -10.74
N ALA A 128 -18.14 4.55 -9.79
CA ALA A 128 -18.47 3.13 -9.74
C ALA A 128 -19.35 2.69 -10.92
N GLU A 129 -20.41 3.44 -11.23
CA GLU A 129 -21.34 3.16 -12.32
C GLU A 129 -20.68 3.23 -13.70
N HIS A 130 -19.76 4.17 -13.89
CA HIS A 130 -19.06 4.39 -15.17
C HIS A 130 -17.71 3.66 -15.25
N HIS A 131 -17.36 2.84 -14.26
CA HIS A 131 -16.05 2.17 -14.18
C HIS A 131 -14.89 3.13 -14.41
N TYR A 132 -15.00 4.33 -13.83
CA TYR A 132 -14.01 5.39 -14.03
C TYR A 132 -12.67 5.02 -13.38
N VAL A 133 -11.61 5.05 -14.17
CA VAL A 133 -10.22 4.86 -13.72
C VAL A 133 -9.47 6.16 -13.91
N GLN A 134 -8.86 6.66 -12.83
CA GLN A 134 -8.04 7.87 -12.88
C GLN A 134 -6.78 7.62 -13.72
N PRO A 135 -6.53 8.43 -14.77
CA PRO A 135 -5.26 8.37 -15.49
C PRO A 135 -4.08 8.63 -14.55
N SER A 136 -3.01 7.87 -14.72
CA SER A 136 -1.79 8.06 -13.93
C SER A 136 -1.18 9.44 -14.18
N ASN A 137 -0.86 10.15 -13.13
CA ASN A 137 -0.12 11.39 -13.16
C ASN A 137 1.39 11.16 -12.97
N PHE A 138 2.16 12.22 -12.90
CA PHE A 138 3.61 12.15 -12.73
C PHE A 138 4.03 11.37 -11.47
N LEU A 139 3.42 11.64 -10.33
CA LEU A 139 3.73 10.97 -9.06
C LEU A 139 3.30 9.51 -9.09
N GLY A 140 2.15 9.20 -9.66
CA GLY A 140 1.64 7.84 -9.83
C GLY A 140 2.58 6.99 -10.70
N VAL A 141 3.00 7.52 -11.84
CA VAL A 141 3.97 6.84 -12.72
C VAL A 141 5.30 6.63 -12.01
N GLY A 142 5.81 7.65 -11.30
CA GLY A 142 7.08 7.58 -10.56
C GLY A 142 7.03 6.57 -9.43
N GLY A 143 5.98 6.57 -8.63
CA GLY A 143 5.79 5.64 -7.53
C GLY A 143 5.65 4.19 -8.01
N MET A 144 4.83 3.97 -9.03
CA MET A 144 4.69 2.64 -9.63
C MET A 144 5.99 2.13 -10.26
N LYS A 145 6.78 3.02 -10.86
CA LYS A 145 8.09 2.65 -11.39
C LYS A 145 9.02 2.13 -10.30
N ILE A 146 9.06 2.79 -9.13
CA ILE A 146 9.91 2.38 -8.01
C ILE A 146 9.53 0.96 -7.56
N PHE A 147 8.26 0.69 -7.30
CA PHE A 147 7.79 -0.63 -6.88
C PHE A 147 8.04 -1.69 -7.96
N ARG A 148 7.72 -1.40 -9.20
CA ARG A 148 7.89 -2.32 -10.32
C ARG A 148 9.35 -2.72 -10.52
N ASP A 149 10.25 -1.75 -10.53
CA ASP A 149 11.68 -2.00 -10.72
C ASP A 149 12.27 -2.78 -9.54
N LEU A 150 11.83 -2.49 -8.31
CA LEU A 150 12.22 -3.22 -7.11
C LEU A 150 11.77 -4.69 -7.19
N ILE A 151 10.50 -4.93 -7.49
CA ILE A 151 9.94 -6.29 -7.56
C ILE A 151 10.58 -7.09 -8.69
N TRP A 152 10.81 -6.45 -9.84
CA TRP A 152 11.55 -7.09 -10.93
C TRP A 152 12.95 -7.52 -10.50
N LEU A 153 13.69 -6.62 -9.86
CA LEU A 153 15.04 -6.89 -9.41
C LEU A 153 15.09 -8.00 -8.36
N MET A 154 14.13 -7.99 -7.44
CA MET A 154 14.06 -8.90 -6.30
C MET A 154 13.09 -10.08 -6.53
N GLN A 155 12.72 -10.38 -7.76
CA GLN A 155 11.67 -11.36 -8.09
C GLN A 155 11.89 -12.75 -7.49
N GLY A 156 13.15 -13.17 -7.32
CA GLY A 156 13.48 -14.44 -6.68
C GLY A 156 13.10 -14.50 -5.20
N MET A 157 13.15 -13.38 -4.50
CA MET A 157 12.76 -13.24 -3.10
C MET A 157 11.28 -12.82 -2.95
N MET A 158 10.79 -11.92 -3.81
CA MET A 158 9.42 -11.37 -3.79
C MET A 158 8.51 -12.12 -4.77
N LYS A 159 8.46 -13.45 -4.66
CA LYS A 159 7.81 -14.32 -5.65
C LYS A 159 6.32 -14.05 -5.83
N ALA A 160 5.59 -13.80 -4.74
CA ALA A 160 4.16 -13.52 -4.78
C ALA A 160 3.87 -12.17 -5.44
N ASP A 161 4.65 -11.16 -5.12
CA ASP A 161 4.51 -9.84 -5.73
C ASP A 161 4.88 -9.89 -7.22
N HIS A 162 5.98 -10.56 -7.56
CA HIS A 162 6.38 -10.76 -8.96
C HIS A 162 5.30 -11.47 -9.78
N LYS A 163 4.71 -12.54 -9.26
CA LYS A 163 3.61 -13.25 -9.92
C LYS A 163 2.43 -12.32 -10.18
N PHE A 164 2.06 -11.50 -9.20
CA PHE A 164 0.99 -10.52 -9.33
C PHE A 164 1.29 -9.50 -10.42
N TYR A 165 2.45 -8.85 -10.38
CA TYR A 165 2.84 -7.84 -11.37
C TYR A 165 2.89 -8.40 -12.79
N LYS A 166 3.40 -9.61 -12.96
CA LYS A 166 3.44 -10.30 -14.24
C LYS A 166 2.03 -10.60 -14.78
N SER A 167 1.14 -11.13 -13.93
CA SER A 167 -0.22 -11.49 -14.34
C SER A 167 -1.12 -10.29 -14.65
N HIS A 168 -0.78 -9.10 -14.12
CA HIS A 168 -1.52 -7.86 -14.34
C HIS A 168 -0.85 -6.93 -15.38
N GLY A 169 0.16 -7.41 -16.12
CA GLY A 169 0.80 -6.64 -17.19
C GLY A 169 1.58 -5.41 -16.71
N GLN A 170 2.00 -5.38 -15.45
CA GLN A 170 2.61 -4.18 -14.85
C GLN A 170 4.09 -4.00 -15.21
N TYR A 171 4.70 -4.93 -15.94
CA TYR A 171 6.05 -4.82 -16.45
C TYR A 171 6.08 -4.25 -17.87
N ASP A 172 5.61 -3.04 -18.02
CA ASP A 172 5.42 -2.33 -19.28
C ASP A 172 6.65 -1.55 -19.77
N PHE A 173 7.73 -1.54 -18.97
CA PHE A 173 8.99 -0.90 -19.33
C PHE A 173 10.14 -1.91 -19.44
N PRO A 174 11.14 -1.65 -20.30
CA PRO A 174 12.35 -2.46 -20.37
C PRO A 174 13.04 -2.53 -19.00
N GLN A 175 13.32 -3.74 -18.56
CA GLN A 175 14.02 -3.98 -17.29
C GLN A 175 15.49 -4.31 -17.57
N LYS A 176 16.37 -3.87 -16.67
CA LYS A 176 17.82 -4.05 -16.71
C LYS A 176 18.30 -4.82 -15.49
N LYS A 177 19.62 -5.04 -15.37
CA LYS A 177 20.28 -5.68 -14.22
C LYS A 177 19.96 -7.17 -14.03
N CYS A 178 19.91 -7.93 -15.13
CA CYS A 178 19.64 -9.39 -15.10
C CYS A 178 20.59 -10.16 -14.16
N GLY A 179 21.86 -9.76 -14.04
CA GLY A 179 22.81 -10.39 -13.11
C GLY A 179 22.39 -10.24 -11.64
N THR A 180 21.85 -9.10 -11.24
CA THR A 180 21.30 -8.90 -9.88
C THR A 180 20.05 -9.74 -9.67
N MET A 181 19.16 -9.78 -10.66
CA MET A 181 17.97 -10.62 -10.65
C MET A 181 18.31 -12.09 -10.40
N MET A 182 19.32 -12.65 -11.10
CA MET A 182 19.77 -14.02 -10.91
C MET A 182 20.29 -14.27 -9.49
N LYS A 183 21.06 -13.32 -8.92
CA LYS A 183 21.50 -13.40 -7.51
C LYS A 183 20.31 -13.44 -6.56
N MET A 184 19.24 -12.69 -6.82
CA MET A 184 18.04 -12.69 -5.98
C MET A 184 17.27 -14.02 -6.03
N TYR A 185 17.37 -14.80 -7.10
CA TYR A 185 16.82 -16.16 -7.11
C TYR A 185 17.55 -17.09 -6.12
N LEU A 186 18.88 -16.99 -6.00
CA LEU A 186 19.64 -17.75 -5.00
C LEU A 186 19.25 -17.33 -3.57
N VAL A 187 19.19 -16.03 -3.31
CA VAL A 187 18.74 -15.49 -2.01
C VAL A 187 17.32 -15.96 -1.70
N GLY A 188 16.41 -15.89 -2.67
CA GLY A 188 15.03 -16.32 -2.52
C GLY A 188 14.89 -17.82 -2.24
N ALA A 189 15.74 -18.66 -2.80
CA ALA A 189 15.78 -20.09 -2.49
C ALA A 189 16.18 -20.34 -1.02
N LEU A 190 17.19 -19.63 -0.52
CA LEU A 190 17.61 -19.69 0.88
C LEU A 190 16.51 -19.17 1.82
N MET A 191 15.88 -18.05 1.49
CA MET A 191 14.81 -17.42 2.28
C MET A 191 13.49 -18.20 2.25
N SER A 192 13.31 -19.14 1.34
CA SER A 192 12.14 -20.03 1.31
C SER A 192 12.15 -21.07 2.45
N ASN A 193 13.27 -21.24 3.13
CA ASN A 193 13.36 -22.09 4.31
C ASN A 193 12.93 -21.27 5.55
N GLU A 194 11.85 -21.67 6.21
CA GLU A 194 11.29 -20.94 7.36
C GLU A 194 12.28 -20.74 8.52
N LYS A 195 13.14 -21.74 8.78
CA LYS A 195 14.16 -21.66 9.84
C LYS A 195 15.23 -20.61 9.50
N LEU A 196 15.64 -20.56 8.24
CA LEU A 196 16.59 -19.57 7.75
C LEU A 196 15.96 -18.18 7.71
N MET A 197 14.69 -18.07 7.31
CA MET A 197 13.98 -16.80 7.27
C MET A 197 13.81 -16.19 8.66
N LYS A 198 13.44 -16.99 9.68
CA LYS A 198 13.38 -16.53 11.07
C LYS A 198 14.74 -16.05 11.58
N LYS A 199 15.82 -16.74 11.21
CA LYS A 199 17.19 -16.39 11.63
C LYS A 199 17.74 -15.16 10.89
N ALA A 200 17.35 -14.98 9.63
CA ALA A 200 17.80 -13.86 8.79
C ALA A 200 16.92 -12.60 8.95
N GLY A 201 15.71 -12.71 9.51
CA GLY A 201 14.74 -11.61 9.60
C GLY A 201 15.30 -10.36 10.26
N ASN A 202 16.03 -10.52 11.37
CA ASN A 202 16.68 -9.38 12.04
C ASN A 202 17.76 -8.72 11.18
N LYS A 203 18.57 -9.51 10.46
CA LYS A 203 19.60 -8.97 9.55
C LYS A 203 19.01 -8.27 8.34
N VAL A 204 17.89 -8.75 7.82
CA VAL A 204 17.16 -8.06 6.75
C VAL A 204 16.65 -6.71 7.24
N LYS A 205 16.04 -6.68 8.43
CA LYS A 205 15.60 -5.44 9.07
C LYS A 205 16.76 -4.46 9.30
N GLU A 206 17.86 -4.92 9.89
CA GLU A 206 19.05 -4.11 10.09
C GLU A 206 19.59 -3.56 8.75
N GLY A 207 19.62 -4.38 7.69
CA GLY A 207 20.02 -3.95 6.36
C GLY A 207 19.12 -2.88 5.74
N MET A 208 17.81 -2.93 6.01
CA MET A 208 16.86 -1.92 5.52
C MET A 208 17.03 -0.56 6.22
N ILE A 209 17.35 -0.54 7.50
CA ILE A 209 17.50 0.70 8.28
C ILE A 209 18.92 1.26 8.26
N ALA A 210 19.92 0.46 7.92
CA ALA A 210 21.33 0.87 7.91
C ALA A 210 21.62 2.16 7.11
N PRO A 211 21.03 2.41 5.92
CA PRO A 211 21.25 3.66 5.20
C PRO A 211 20.75 4.88 5.97
N TYR A 212 19.67 4.75 6.72
CA TYR A 212 19.10 5.84 7.52
C TYR A 212 19.94 6.10 8.76
N ILE A 213 20.40 5.06 9.44
CA ILE A 213 21.34 5.20 10.57
C ILE A 213 22.59 5.96 10.12
N LYS A 214 23.20 5.54 9.00
CA LYS A 214 24.37 6.21 8.44
C LYS A 214 24.12 7.67 8.05
N ALA A 215 22.89 8.04 7.68
CA ALA A 215 22.53 9.41 7.38
C ALA A 215 22.39 10.30 8.63
N LEU A 216 21.98 9.69 9.76
CA LEU A 216 21.83 10.38 11.05
C LEU A 216 23.15 10.54 11.81
N GLU A 217 24.17 9.76 11.50
CA GLU A 217 25.51 9.82 12.08
C GLU A 217 26.42 10.88 11.41
N LYS A 218 25.94 11.59 10.39
CA LYS A 218 26.59 12.70 9.71
C LYS A 218 26.08 14.03 10.22
#